data_ea55e8ffc657312a2a58cdc113ada5bf
#
_entry.id   ea55e8ffc657312a2a58cdc113ada5bf
#
_cell.length_a   1.000
_cell.length_b   1.000
_cell.length_c   1.000
_cell.angle_alpha   90.00
_cell.angle_beta   90.00
_cell.angle_gamma   90.00
#
_symmetry.space_group_name_H-M   'P 1'
#
loop_
_entity.id
_entity.type
_entity.pdbx_description
1 polymer ?
#
loop_
_entity_poly.entity_id
_entity_poly.type
_entity_poly.pdbx_seq_one_letter_code
_entity_poly.pdbx_strand_id
1 'polypeptide(L)'
;MPSRARARPRIEPRDVLTDEQWAAIAKRLGLSRRETEMIRIGFDDDSVVACARRLSISSHTVLTYRRRLFRKLRVRTFCQVLSVVFATYVGLVARAEAGSQRECHSKE
;
A
#
# COMPACT_ATOMS: atom_id res chain seq x y z
N MET A 1 -28.24 19.93 -0.17
CA MET A 1 -27.81 19.99 -0.40
C MET A 1 -26.90 19.80 -0.46
N PRO A 2 -26.65 19.75 -0.32
CA PRO A 2 -25.75 19.84 -0.43
C PRO A 2 -24.84 19.60 -0.70
N SER A 3 -24.54 19.21 -0.68
CA SER A 3 -23.75 18.96 -0.87
C SER A 3 -22.99 19.08 -1.45
N ARG A 4 -22.93 19.44 -1.49
CA ARG A 4 -22.36 19.61 -2.08
C ARG A 4 -21.25 19.27 -2.00
N ALA A 5 -21.11 18.77 -1.46
CA ALA A 5 -20.05 18.16 -1.47
C ALA A 5 -19.22 18.27 -2.52
N ARG A 6 -19.58 18.70 -3.34
CA ARG A 6 -18.84 18.88 -4.30
C ARG A 6 -17.69 19.58 -4.11
N ALA A 7 -17.52 20.20 -3.18
CA ALA A 7 -16.32 20.96 -2.95
C ALA A 7 -15.08 20.14 -2.74
N ARG A 8 -15.18 18.87 -2.42
CA ARG A 8 -14.00 18.06 -2.16
C ARG A 8 -13.45 17.43 -3.41
N PRO A 9 -12.15 17.56 -3.65
CA PRO A 9 -11.55 16.83 -4.74
C PRO A 9 -11.60 15.34 -4.43
N ARG A 10 -11.75 14.55 -5.47
CA ARG A 10 -11.88 13.14 -5.31
C ARG A 10 -10.54 12.49 -5.59
N ILE A 11 -10.02 11.79 -4.62
CA ILE A 11 -8.78 11.06 -4.76
C ILE A 11 -9.11 9.58 -4.75
N GLU A 12 -8.71 8.88 -5.80
CA GLU A 12 -8.93 7.45 -5.84
C GLU A 12 -7.92 6.77 -4.92
N PRO A 13 -8.36 5.90 -4.02
CA PRO A 13 -7.43 5.27 -3.09
C PRO A 13 -6.25 4.58 -3.77
N ARG A 14 -6.49 3.96 -4.92
CA ARG A 14 -5.42 3.25 -5.62
C ARG A 14 -4.38 4.19 -6.21
N ASP A 15 -4.67 5.48 -6.28
CA ASP A 15 -3.77 6.47 -6.86
C ASP A 15 -3.05 7.29 -5.81
N VAL A 16 -3.22 6.95 -4.54
CA VAL A 16 -2.55 7.68 -3.47
C VAL A 16 -1.04 7.57 -3.60
N LEU A 17 -0.56 6.40 -3.99
CA LEU A 17 0.87 6.18 -4.17
C LEU A 17 1.15 5.89 -5.64
N THR A 18 2.27 6.37 -6.11
CA THR A 18 2.69 6.10 -7.49
C THR A 18 3.22 4.68 -7.62
N ASP A 19 3.34 4.22 -8.86
CA ASP A 19 3.91 2.89 -9.11
C ASP A 19 5.31 2.76 -8.54
N GLU A 20 6.09 3.82 -8.63
CA GLU A 20 7.45 3.82 -8.11
C GLU A 20 7.46 3.72 -6.59
N GLN A 21 6.54 4.42 -5.94
CA GLN A 21 6.42 4.35 -4.51
C GLN A 21 5.99 2.95 -4.06
N TRP A 22 5.06 2.34 -4.80
CA TRP A 22 4.65 0.98 -4.50
C TRP A 22 5.80 0.00 -4.67
N ALA A 23 6.61 0.19 -5.72
CA ALA A 23 7.76 -0.68 -5.94
C ALA A 23 8.75 -0.57 -4.79
N ALA A 24 8.99 0.63 -4.30
CA ALA A 24 9.91 0.83 -3.18
C ALA A 24 9.38 0.18 -1.91
N ILE A 25 8.09 0.33 -1.65
CA ILE A 25 7.46 -0.27 -0.48
C ILE A 25 7.52 -1.80 -0.58
N ALA A 26 7.21 -2.35 -1.75
CA ALA A 26 7.24 -3.78 -1.96
C ALA A 26 8.64 -4.34 -1.72
N LYS A 27 9.64 -3.64 -2.20
CA LYS A 27 11.01 -4.07 -2.00
C LYS A 27 11.37 -4.04 -0.52
N ARG A 28 10.98 -3.00 0.18
CA ARG A 28 11.29 -2.85 1.59
C ARG A 28 10.62 -3.94 2.42
N LEU A 29 9.39 -4.31 2.08
CA LEU A 29 8.63 -5.29 2.85
C LEU A 29 8.80 -6.72 2.34
N GLY A 30 9.49 -6.89 1.22
CA GLY A 30 9.68 -8.22 0.63
C GLY A 30 8.41 -8.78 0.03
N LEU A 31 7.59 -7.92 -0.56
CA LEU A 31 6.32 -8.34 -1.15
C LEU A 31 6.51 -8.83 -2.56
N SER A 32 5.79 -9.89 -2.93
CA SER A 32 5.75 -10.33 -4.30
C SER A 32 4.86 -9.39 -5.11
N ARG A 33 4.92 -9.54 -6.42
CA ARG A 33 4.09 -8.73 -7.31
C ARG A 33 2.61 -8.96 -7.01
N ARG A 34 2.21 -10.20 -6.82
CA ARG A 34 0.81 -10.52 -6.55
C ARG A 34 0.36 -9.96 -5.20
N GLU A 35 1.23 -10.05 -4.21
CA GLU A 35 0.91 -9.49 -2.88
C GLU A 35 0.74 -7.98 -2.97
N THR A 36 1.60 -7.32 -3.72
CA THR A 36 1.49 -5.87 -3.91
C THR A 36 0.19 -5.51 -4.60
N GLU A 37 -0.20 -6.27 -5.63
CA GLU A 37 -1.47 -6.03 -6.32
C GLU A 37 -2.64 -6.17 -5.37
N MET A 38 -2.60 -7.19 -4.51
CA MET A 38 -3.68 -7.40 -3.55
C MET A 38 -3.82 -6.23 -2.58
N ILE A 39 -2.70 -5.72 -2.13
CA ILE A 39 -2.73 -4.59 -1.21
C ILE A 39 -3.28 -3.35 -1.90
N ARG A 40 -2.87 -3.11 -3.14
CA ARG A 40 -3.35 -1.96 -3.89
C ARG A 40 -4.85 -2.03 -4.11
N ILE A 41 -5.35 -3.21 -4.44
CA ILE A 41 -6.79 -3.41 -4.59
C ILE A 41 -7.49 -3.15 -3.26
N GLY A 42 -6.87 -3.58 -2.17
CA GLY A 42 -7.44 -3.39 -0.84
C GLY A 42 -7.57 -1.94 -0.41
N PHE A 43 -6.74 -1.06 -0.95
CA PHE A 43 -6.88 0.36 -0.68
C PHE A 43 -8.21 0.90 -1.22
N ASP A 44 -8.69 0.29 -2.30
CA ASP A 44 -9.94 0.71 -2.93
C ASP A 44 -11.12 -0.06 -2.35
N ASP A 45 -10.95 -1.36 -2.16
CA ASP A 45 -12.01 -2.23 -1.65
C ASP A 45 -11.36 -3.47 -1.07
N ASP A 46 -11.43 -3.63 0.25
CA ASP A 46 -10.73 -4.71 0.93
C ASP A 46 -11.50 -6.03 0.95
N SER A 47 -12.62 -6.11 0.21
CA SER A 47 -13.39 -7.34 0.21
C SER A 47 -12.68 -8.44 -0.57
N VAL A 48 -12.84 -9.66 -0.07
CA VAL A 48 -12.26 -10.83 -0.72
C VAL A 48 -12.85 -11.02 -2.11
N VAL A 49 -14.16 -10.79 -2.23
CA VAL A 49 -14.85 -10.97 -3.50
C VAL A 49 -14.34 -10.00 -4.56
N ALA A 50 -14.17 -8.73 -4.19
CA ALA A 50 -13.66 -7.74 -5.11
C ALA A 50 -12.24 -8.07 -5.57
N CYS A 51 -11.42 -8.49 -4.64
CA CYS A 51 -10.05 -8.86 -4.95
C CYS A 51 -10.00 -10.06 -5.90
N ALA A 52 -10.80 -11.08 -5.61
CA ALA A 52 -10.86 -12.28 -6.44
C ALA A 52 -11.27 -11.93 -7.86
N ARG A 53 -12.27 -11.06 -7.98
CA ARG A 53 -12.78 -10.67 -9.27
C ARG A 53 -11.74 -9.89 -10.08
N ARG A 54 -11.06 -8.94 -9.44
CA ARG A 54 -10.08 -8.12 -10.13
C ARG A 54 -8.85 -8.88 -10.54
N LEU A 55 -8.47 -9.89 -9.77
CA LEU A 55 -7.30 -10.71 -10.08
C LEU A 55 -7.64 -11.94 -10.88
N SER A 56 -8.92 -12.20 -11.13
CA SER A 56 -9.40 -13.37 -11.87
C SER A 56 -8.95 -14.66 -11.22
N ILE A 57 -9.09 -14.73 -9.90
CA ILE A 57 -8.78 -15.93 -9.14
C ILE A 57 -9.94 -16.21 -8.21
N SER A 58 -9.92 -17.39 -7.57
CA SER A 58 -11.01 -17.74 -6.66
C SER A 58 -10.88 -17.02 -5.33
N SER A 59 -12.00 -16.87 -4.64
CA SER A 59 -12.00 -16.29 -3.30
C SER A 59 -11.13 -17.10 -2.36
N HIS A 60 -11.14 -18.43 -2.52
CA HIS A 60 -10.30 -19.29 -1.71
C HIS A 60 -8.82 -18.96 -1.89
N THR A 61 -8.42 -18.72 -3.14
CA THR A 61 -7.04 -18.35 -3.43
C THR A 61 -6.68 -17.01 -2.80
N VAL A 62 -7.62 -16.05 -2.83
CA VAL A 62 -7.40 -14.76 -2.18
C VAL A 62 -7.17 -14.95 -0.69
N LEU A 63 -7.98 -15.79 -0.05
CA LEU A 63 -7.81 -16.04 1.38
C LEU A 63 -6.46 -16.66 1.69
N THR A 64 -5.99 -17.57 0.84
CA THR A 64 -4.70 -18.18 1.03
C THR A 64 -3.58 -17.13 0.92
N TYR A 65 -3.67 -16.26 -0.08
CA TYR A 65 -2.70 -15.18 -0.23
C TYR A 65 -2.73 -14.23 0.95
N ARG A 66 -3.92 -13.90 1.45
CA ARG A 66 -4.05 -13.01 2.60
C ARG A 66 -3.41 -13.60 3.85
N ARG A 67 -3.60 -14.89 4.07
CA ARG A 67 -2.98 -15.54 5.23
C ARG A 67 -1.46 -15.44 5.16
N ARG A 68 -0.91 -15.67 3.98
CA ARG A 68 0.53 -15.58 3.80
C ARG A 68 1.03 -14.16 4.01
N LEU A 69 0.28 -13.20 3.48
CA LEU A 69 0.63 -11.80 3.62
C LEU A 69 0.59 -11.38 5.08
N PHE A 70 -0.47 -11.75 5.79
CA PHE A 70 -0.62 -11.41 7.20
C PHE A 70 0.52 -12.01 8.02
N ARG A 71 0.88 -13.24 7.71
CA ARG A 71 1.99 -13.89 8.42
C ARG A 71 3.31 -13.21 8.11
N LYS A 72 3.51 -12.85 6.86
CA LYS A 72 4.74 -12.17 6.45
C LYS A 72 4.89 -10.83 7.15
N LEU A 73 3.83 -10.06 7.24
CA LEU A 73 3.86 -8.74 7.86
C LEU A 73 3.57 -8.77 9.35
N ARG A 74 3.26 -9.96 9.89
CA ARG A 74 2.97 -10.15 11.31
C ARG A 74 1.81 -9.29 11.78
N VAL A 75 0.74 -9.31 11.00
CA VAL A 75 -0.49 -8.58 11.31
C VAL A 75 -1.66 -9.54 11.27
N ARG A 76 -2.81 -9.08 11.74
CA ARG A 76 -4.00 -9.92 11.82
C ARG A 76 -5.15 -9.43 10.95
N THR A 77 -5.13 -8.17 10.55
CA THR A 77 -6.23 -7.61 9.77
C THR A 77 -5.67 -6.86 8.58
N PHE A 78 -6.51 -6.65 7.60
CA PHE A 78 -6.10 -5.89 6.43
C PHE A 78 -5.86 -4.43 6.79
N CYS A 79 -6.60 -3.92 7.74
CA CYS A 79 -6.36 -2.55 8.22
C CYS A 79 -4.94 -2.39 8.73
N GLN A 80 -4.42 -3.40 9.43
CA GLN A 80 -3.05 -3.38 9.89
C GLN A 80 -2.06 -3.46 8.74
N VAL A 81 -2.42 -4.16 7.66
CA VAL A 81 -1.59 -4.19 6.47
C VAL A 81 -1.42 -2.78 5.93
N LEU A 82 -2.51 -2.03 5.84
CA LEU A 82 -2.44 -0.66 5.35
C LEU A 82 -1.60 0.22 6.27
N SER A 83 -1.68 -0.01 7.57
CA SER A 83 -0.86 0.73 8.52
C SER A 83 0.63 0.45 8.30
N VAL A 84 0.98 -0.81 8.05
CA VAL A 84 2.37 -1.17 7.78
C VAL A 84 2.86 -0.52 6.50
N VAL A 85 2.03 -0.52 5.47
CA VAL A 85 2.37 0.13 4.19
C VAL A 85 2.61 1.62 4.42
N PHE A 86 1.72 2.27 5.15
CA PHE A 86 1.84 3.68 5.41
C PHE A 86 3.10 3.99 6.21
N ALA A 87 3.35 3.22 7.26
CA ALA A 87 4.55 3.42 8.08
C ALA A 87 5.82 3.24 7.25
N THR A 88 5.81 2.26 6.35
CA THR A 88 6.96 2.01 5.48
C THR A 88 7.18 3.20 4.55
N TYR A 89 6.11 3.73 3.99
CA TYR A 89 6.20 4.89 3.12
C TYR A 89 6.78 6.09 3.86
N VAL A 90 6.27 6.36 5.06
CA VAL A 90 6.77 7.46 5.87
C VAL A 90 8.26 7.29 6.17
N GLY A 91 8.66 6.07 6.47
CA GLY A 91 10.07 5.80 6.72
C GLY A 91 10.95 6.02 5.50
N LEU A 92 10.46 5.67 4.32
CA LEU A 92 11.21 5.89 3.09
C LEU A 92 11.36 7.37 2.79
N VAL A 93 10.31 8.15 3.01
CA VAL A 93 10.36 9.60 2.81
C VAL A 93 11.36 10.22 3.78
N ALA A 94 11.31 9.81 5.03
CA ALA A 94 12.21 10.34 6.04
C ALA A 94 13.68 10.05 5.70
N ARG A 95 13.94 8.86 5.17
CA ARG A 95 15.30 8.50 4.77
C ARG A 95 15.78 9.34 3.61
N ALA A 96 14.92 9.59 2.64
CA ALA A 96 15.27 10.41 1.50
C ALA A 96 15.63 11.82 1.94
N GLU A 97 14.85 12.37 2.86
CA GLU A 97 15.12 13.70 3.37
C GLU A 97 16.40 13.75 4.17
N ALA A 98 16.62 12.74 5.00
CA ALA A 98 17.84 12.67 5.79
C ALA A 98 19.06 12.53 4.88
N GLY A 99 18.93 11.74 3.82
CA GLY A 99 20.00 11.58 2.86
C GLY A 99 20.33 12.90 2.17
N SER A 100 19.31 13.63 1.78
CA SER A 100 19.52 14.94 1.15
C SER A 100 20.20 15.90 2.09
N GLN A 101 19.78 15.95 3.33
CA GLN A 101 20.40 16.82 4.31
C GLN A 101 21.85 16.43 4.55
N ARG A 102 22.08 15.14 4.56
CA ARG A 102 23.44 14.64 4.79
C ARG A 102 24.35 15.05 3.63
N GLU A 103 23.85 14.98 2.42
CA GLU A 103 24.62 15.40 1.27
C GLU A 103 24.96 16.87 1.32
N CYS A 104 23.97 17.67 1.65
CA CYS A 104 24.22 19.10 1.80
C CYS A 104 25.28 19.37 2.83
N HIS A 105 25.22 18.63 3.94
CA HIS A 105 26.17 18.82 5.01
C HIS A 105 27.59 18.46 4.60
N SER A 106 27.74 17.40 3.85
CA SER A 106 29.08 16.97 3.50
C SER A 106 29.76 17.88 2.51
N LYS A 107 29.05 18.77 1.88
CA LYS A 107 29.68 19.70 0.98
C LYS A 107 30.38 20.84 1.70
N GLU A 108 30.09 21.01 2.94
CA GLU A 108 30.75 22.02 3.72
C GLU A 108 32.05 21.47 4.31
#